data_5a87f0c97f7d762c0bb365d4d55daf8d
#
_entry.id   5a87f0c97f7d762c0bb365d4d55daf8d
#
_cell.length_a   1.000
_cell.length_b   1.000
_cell.length_c   1.000
_cell.angle_alpha   90.00
_cell.angle_beta   90.00
_cell.angle_gamma   90.00
#
_symmetry.space_group_name_H-M   'P 1'
#
loop_
_entity.id
_entity.type
_entity.pdbx_description
1 polymer ?
#
loop_
_entity_poly.entity_id
_entity_poly.type
_entity_poly.pdbx_seq_one_letter_code
_entity_poly.pdbx_strand_id
1 'polypeptide(L)'
;MPDFKFIHAADLHLDSPLLGLAGKSADFASRIEAASREAFDNLVELAIAEGCRFVLLAGDIFDGDLRNFQTGLYFVEGMRRLGDAGIDVLMILGNHDSQNRFADKLSMTQNVHVFPKAAATSRSLDDVAVTVHGRSYPRWDLSEDIARDYPPATAGTLNIGVLHTACAGSEGDHARYAPCTPEQLANHGYDYWALGHVHERAILSEHPHIVYPGNLQGRHARETGPKGAMLVAVEDGRIATVEHRALDVVRWHAASFDACAHDDQTEMLTALRDDLAQVADTADGRPVALRLTIRGATPLHPHLTLNRAALREDIETLLATLSGDHWLEKLVLATTLPPAADTFDPSIGGRLAAEIDRLVGEGVEGTLEARLAEIRAKLPAGAHADAFIEQMRSDIPTRAAELARSLVSEVGHAAD
;
A
#
# COMPACT_ATOMS: atom_id res chain seq x y z
N MET A 1 -25.36 -12.66 27.20
CA MET A 1 -23.97 -12.21 27.24
C MET A 1 -23.96 -10.70 27.35
N PRO A 2 -23.03 -10.06 28.06
CA PRO A 2 -22.97 -8.60 28.03
C PRO A 2 -22.61 -8.11 26.62
N ASP A 3 -23.09 -6.91 26.29
CA ASP A 3 -22.69 -6.24 25.08
C ASP A 3 -21.28 -5.69 25.23
N PHE A 4 -20.46 -5.79 24.18
CA PHE A 4 -19.10 -5.31 24.20
C PHE A 4 -18.62 -4.96 22.77
N LYS A 5 -17.49 -4.28 22.70
CA LYS A 5 -16.80 -3.99 21.43
C LYS A 5 -15.39 -4.58 21.47
N PHE A 6 -14.87 -4.88 20.28
CA PHE A 6 -13.46 -5.20 20.12
C PHE A 6 -12.90 -4.62 18.82
N ILE A 7 -11.59 -4.49 18.77
CA ILE A 7 -10.90 -4.08 17.55
C ILE A 7 -10.18 -5.27 16.94
N HIS A 8 -10.26 -5.38 15.61
CA HIS A 8 -9.43 -6.27 14.81
C HIS A 8 -8.51 -5.43 13.92
N ALA A 9 -7.21 -5.52 14.15
CA ALA A 9 -6.15 -4.90 13.36
C ALA A 9 -5.12 -5.95 12.92
N ALA A 10 -4.39 -5.68 11.86
CA ALA A 10 -3.32 -6.51 11.32
C ALA A 10 -2.31 -5.63 10.57
N ASP A 11 -1.17 -6.21 10.22
CA ASP A 11 -0.21 -5.63 9.29
C ASP A 11 0.20 -4.20 9.68
N LEU A 12 0.61 -4.04 10.95
CA LEU A 12 1.01 -2.76 11.51
C LEU A 12 2.33 -2.27 10.90
N HIS A 13 3.25 -3.21 10.65
CA HIS A 13 4.56 -2.95 10.06
C HIS A 13 5.26 -1.72 10.66
N LEU A 14 5.33 -1.65 11.98
CA LEU A 14 5.92 -0.51 12.70
C LEU A 14 7.35 -0.27 12.24
N ASP A 15 7.65 0.99 11.90
CA ASP A 15 8.96 1.43 11.41
C ASP A 15 9.44 0.68 10.15
N SER A 16 8.51 0.23 9.30
CA SER A 16 8.84 -0.37 8.00
C SER A 16 9.78 0.55 7.21
N PRO A 17 10.91 0.03 6.67
CA PRO A 17 11.82 0.85 5.90
C PRO A 17 11.17 1.32 4.61
N LEU A 18 10.99 2.63 4.49
CA LEU A 18 10.35 3.27 3.35
C LEU A 18 11.36 3.40 2.21
N LEU A 19 11.33 2.41 1.31
CA LEU A 19 12.21 2.40 0.14
C LEU A 19 11.78 3.49 -0.86
N GLY A 20 12.73 4.26 -1.39
CA GLY A 20 12.49 5.24 -2.45
C GLY A 20 12.21 6.67 -1.98
N LEU A 21 12.34 6.99 -0.69
CA LEU A 21 12.26 8.36 -0.19
C LEU A 21 13.55 9.18 -0.41
N ALA A 22 14.67 8.54 -0.77
CA ALA A 22 15.89 9.22 -1.14
C ALA A 22 15.62 10.13 -2.37
N GLY A 23 15.70 11.45 -2.18
CA GLY A 23 15.36 12.45 -3.21
C GLY A 23 13.99 13.11 -3.04
N LYS A 24 13.22 12.77 -1.99
CA LYS A 24 12.02 13.46 -1.56
C LYS A 24 12.36 14.64 -0.63
N SER A 25 11.39 15.52 -0.37
CA SER A 25 11.59 16.55 0.65
C SER A 25 11.84 15.91 2.02
N ALA A 26 12.68 16.52 2.85
CA ALA A 26 13.00 16.02 4.19
C ALA A 26 11.71 15.97 5.06
N ASP A 27 10.82 16.91 4.87
CA ASP A 27 9.53 16.99 5.57
C ASP A 27 8.63 15.80 5.23
N PHE A 28 8.45 15.49 3.93
CA PHE A 28 7.70 14.32 3.49
C PHE A 28 8.28 13.01 4.04
N ALA A 29 9.61 12.84 3.97
CA ALA A 29 10.27 11.65 4.49
C ALA A 29 10.02 11.48 5.99
N SER A 30 10.21 12.54 6.78
CA SER A 30 9.98 12.54 8.22
C SER A 30 8.51 12.21 8.58
N ARG A 31 7.55 12.80 7.82
CA ARG A 31 6.12 12.57 8.06
C ARG A 31 5.72 11.12 7.80
N ILE A 32 6.22 10.54 6.72
CA ILE A 32 5.95 9.14 6.38
C ILE A 32 6.64 8.19 7.37
N GLU A 33 7.86 8.48 7.83
CA GLU A 33 8.57 7.67 8.84
C GLU A 33 7.80 7.62 10.18
N ALA A 34 7.18 8.73 10.58
CA ALA A 34 6.39 8.78 11.81
C ALA A 34 5.00 8.13 11.67
N ALA A 35 4.47 8.05 10.45
CA ALA A 35 3.06 7.73 10.21
C ALA A 35 2.62 6.37 10.76
N SER A 36 3.46 5.33 10.71
CA SER A 36 3.11 4.00 11.23
C SER A 36 2.95 4.01 12.76
N ARG A 37 3.78 4.79 13.46
CA ARG A 37 3.68 4.96 14.92
C ARG A 37 2.45 5.77 15.31
N GLU A 38 2.20 6.87 14.63
CA GLU A 38 1.02 7.70 14.88
C GLU A 38 -0.28 6.95 14.58
N ALA A 39 -0.32 6.13 13.50
CA ALA A 39 -1.47 5.27 13.21
C ALA A 39 -1.68 4.21 14.31
N PHE A 40 -0.59 3.69 14.89
CA PHE A 40 -0.67 2.79 16.04
C PHE A 40 -1.18 3.51 17.30
N ASP A 41 -0.77 4.74 17.56
CA ASP A 41 -1.35 5.54 18.65
C ASP A 41 -2.84 5.77 18.44
N ASN A 42 -3.27 6.09 17.21
CA ASN A 42 -4.68 6.23 16.86
C ASN A 42 -5.47 4.93 17.14
N LEU A 43 -4.87 3.75 16.90
CA LEU A 43 -5.47 2.46 17.22
C LEU A 43 -5.68 2.29 18.74
N VAL A 44 -4.66 2.62 19.53
CA VAL A 44 -4.71 2.55 21.00
C VAL A 44 -5.76 3.51 21.55
N GLU A 45 -5.79 4.75 21.04
CA GLU A 45 -6.77 5.77 21.45
C GLU A 45 -8.19 5.38 21.06
N LEU A 46 -8.41 4.83 19.86
CA LEU A 46 -9.70 4.32 19.44
C LEU A 46 -10.20 3.23 20.39
N ALA A 47 -9.34 2.25 20.72
CA ALA A 47 -9.72 1.15 21.62
C ALA A 47 -10.15 1.66 23.00
N ILE A 48 -9.45 2.65 23.53
CA ILE A 48 -9.74 3.26 24.84
C ILE A 48 -11.03 4.09 24.73
N ALA A 49 -11.18 4.94 23.72
CA ALA A 49 -12.33 5.82 23.55
C ALA A 49 -13.64 5.05 23.31
N GLU A 50 -13.59 3.93 22.57
CA GLU A 50 -14.76 3.07 22.33
C GLU A 50 -15.04 2.10 23.48
N GLY A 51 -14.20 2.05 24.51
CA GLY A 51 -14.33 1.14 25.65
C GLY A 51 -14.28 -0.32 25.23
N CYS A 52 -13.36 -0.66 24.31
CA CYS A 52 -13.23 -2.02 23.81
C CYS A 52 -12.86 -2.99 24.93
N ARG A 53 -13.43 -4.20 24.88
CA ARG A 53 -13.06 -5.24 25.85
C ARG A 53 -11.71 -5.87 25.54
N PHE A 54 -11.38 -6.00 24.26
CA PHE A 54 -10.08 -6.51 23.81
C PHE A 54 -9.72 -5.99 22.41
N VAL A 55 -8.46 -6.16 22.04
CA VAL A 55 -7.91 -5.91 20.70
C VAL A 55 -7.34 -7.21 20.15
N LEU A 56 -7.66 -7.55 18.91
CA LEU A 56 -7.06 -8.63 18.14
C LEU A 56 -5.99 -8.06 17.20
N LEU A 57 -4.78 -8.61 17.26
CA LEU A 57 -3.70 -8.28 16.33
C LEU A 57 -3.35 -9.53 15.51
N ALA A 58 -3.74 -9.52 14.23
CA ALA A 58 -3.62 -10.69 13.35
C ALA A 58 -2.28 -10.77 12.59
N GLY A 59 -1.18 -10.43 13.27
CA GLY A 59 0.20 -10.60 12.78
C GLY A 59 0.77 -9.41 12.04
N ASP A 60 2.05 -9.55 11.68
CA ASP A 60 2.89 -8.54 11.04
C ASP A 60 2.92 -7.20 11.78
N ILE A 61 3.29 -7.29 13.06
CA ILE A 61 3.45 -6.14 13.95
C ILE A 61 4.68 -5.33 13.54
N PHE A 62 5.76 -6.03 13.19
CA PHE A 62 7.04 -5.45 12.78
C PHE A 62 7.41 -5.90 11.36
N ASP A 63 8.27 -5.15 10.69
CA ASP A 63 8.75 -5.49 9.35
C ASP A 63 10.15 -6.12 9.43
N GLY A 64 10.20 -7.45 9.59
CA GLY A 64 11.43 -8.22 9.68
C GLY A 64 12.26 -7.93 10.95
N ASP A 65 13.61 -7.98 10.82
CA ASP A 65 14.50 -7.71 11.94
C ASP A 65 14.38 -6.25 12.41
N LEU A 66 13.94 -6.04 13.63
CA LEU A 66 13.91 -4.72 14.28
C LEU A 66 15.32 -4.11 14.26
N ARG A 67 15.51 -3.11 13.41
CA ARG A 67 16.77 -2.34 13.36
C ARG A 67 16.97 -1.49 14.61
N ASN A 68 15.88 -1.20 15.32
CA ASN A 68 15.88 -0.35 16.50
C ASN A 68 15.01 -0.95 17.62
N PHE A 69 15.64 -1.24 18.74
CA PHE A 69 14.95 -1.72 19.96
C PHE A 69 13.87 -0.74 20.45
N GLN A 70 14.00 0.55 20.13
CA GLN A 70 13.01 1.58 20.51
C GLN A 70 11.63 1.32 19.91
N THR A 71 11.54 0.73 18.70
CA THR A 71 10.25 0.35 18.10
C THR A 71 9.52 -0.68 18.95
N GLY A 72 10.25 -1.67 19.45
CA GLY A 72 9.67 -2.66 20.37
C GLY A 72 9.19 -2.04 21.69
N LEU A 73 9.97 -1.11 22.25
CA LEU A 73 9.56 -0.40 23.47
C LEU A 73 8.34 0.49 23.24
N TYR A 74 8.25 1.12 22.06
CA TYR A 74 7.10 1.92 21.67
C TYR A 74 5.82 1.06 21.59
N PHE A 75 5.91 -0.11 20.98
CA PHE A 75 4.80 -1.07 20.94
C PHE A 75 4.38 -1.51 22.35
N VAL A 76 5.33 -1.90 23.21
CA VAL A 76 5.05 -2.31 24.60
C VAL A 76 4.39 -1.18 25.39
N GLU A 77 4.78 0.07 25.18
CA GLU A 77 4.13 1.23 25.83
C GLU A 77 2.67 1.37 25.38
N GLY A 78 2.35 1.17 24.11
CA GLY A 78 0.96 1.13 23.63
C GLY A 78 0.16 0.00 24.30
N MET A 79 0.77 -1.19 24.42
CA MET A 79 0.16 -2.32 25.12
C MET A 79 -0.10 -2.03 26.61
N ARG A 80 0.82 -1.31 27.26
CA ARG A 80 0.66 -0.87 28.64
C ARG A 80 -0.53 0.10 28.78
N ARG A 81 -0.68 1.07 27.87
CA ARG A 81 -1.81 2.01 27.85
C ARG A 81 -3.15 1.27 27.73
N LEU A 82 -3.23 0.24 26.88
CA LEU A 82 -4.41 -0.62 26.78
C LEU A 82 -4.65 -1.38 28.09
N GLY A 83 -3.61 -1.93 28.71
CA GLY A 83 -3.71 -2.63 29.98
C GLY A 83 -4.18 -1.72 31.12
N ASP A 84 -3.69 -0.48 31.21
CA ASP A 84 -4.13 0.53 32.18
C ASP A 84 -5.62 0.88 32.02
N ALA A 85 -6.16 0.75 30.79
CA ALA A 85 -7.58 0.91 30.48
C ALA A 85 -8.41 -0.39 30.66
N GLY A 86 -7.80 -1.50 31.12
CA GLY A 86 -8.45 -2.79 31.30
C GLY A 86 -8.75 -3.55 30.00
N ILE A 87 -8.03 -3.23 28.93
CA ILE A 87 -8.22 -3.83 27.60
C ILE A 87 -7.19 -4.93 27.39
N ASP A 88 -7.67 -6.16 27.14
CA ASP A 88 -6.83 -7.29 26.78
C ASP A 88 -6.39 -7.21 25.30
N VAL A 89 -5.18 -7.72 25.02
CA VAL A 89 -4.67 -7.85 23.64
C VAL A 89 -4.39 -9.32 23.37
N LEU A 90 -5.04 -9.86 22.35
CA LEU A 90 -4.80 -11.22 21.90
C LEU A 90 -4.16 -11.16 20.50
N MET A 91 -2.94 -11.65 20.38
CA MET A 91 -2.16 -11.48 19.16
C MET A 91 -1.50 -12.76 18.69
N ILE A 92 -1.35 -12.85 17.39
CA ILE A 92 -0.47 -13.79 16.71
C ILE A 92 0.70 -13.03 16.10
N LEU A 93 1.78 -13.73 15.84
CA LEU A 93 2.93 -13.25 15.05
C LEU A 93 2.75 -13.72 13.62
N GLY A 94 2.92 -12.81 12.66
CA GLY A 94 2.86 -13.09 11.23
C GLY A 94 4.20 -13.57 10.65
N ASN A 95 4.31 -13.61 9.31
CA ASN A 95 5.51 -14.07 8.64
C ASN A 95 6.69 -13.10 8.84
N HIS A 96 6.48 -11.78 8.78
CA HIS A 96 7.53 -10.79 9.06
C HIS A 96 8.02 -10.88 10.50
N ASP A 97 7.12 -11.02 11.46
CA ASP A 97 7.47 -11.15 12.89
C ASP A 97 8.30 -12.40 13.18
N SER A 98 8.08 -13.49 12.42
CA SER A 98 8.78 -14.76 12.62
C SER A 98 10.30 -14.67 12.38
N GLN A 99 10.75 -13.69 11.60
CA GLN A 99 12.17 -13.37 11.36
C GLN A 99 12.78 -12.49 12.45
N ASN A 100 11.93 -11.89 13.30
CA ASN A 100 12.36 -10.92 14.26
C ASN A 100 12.88 -11.57 15.54
N ARG A 101 14.20 -11.64 15.69
CA ARG A 101 14.88 -12.17 16.89
C ARG A 101 14.69 -11.32 18.15
N PHE A 102 14.23 -10.09 18.03
CA PHE A 102 13.98 -9.19 19.15
C PHE A 102 12.55 -9.28 19.65
N ALA A 103 11.57 -9.65 18.82
CA ALA A 103 10.19 -9.83 19.25
C ALA A 103 10.07 -10.87 20.37
N ASP A 104 10.83 -11.97 20.31
CA ASP A 104 10.89 -13.01 21.34
C ASP A 104 11.54 -12.52 22.66
N LYS A 105 12.23 -11.38 22.66
CA LYS A 105 12.92 -10.78 23.83
C LYS A 105 12.15 -9.62 24.47
N LEU A 106 11.08 -9.15 23.80
CA LEU A 106 10.24 -8.10 24.36
C LEU A 106 9.41 -8.66 25.52
N SER A 107 9.57 -8.07 26.71
CA SER A 107 8.71 -8.38 27.85
C SER A 107 7.35 -7.71 27.66
N MET A 108 6.38 -8.47 27.21
CA MET A 108 5.00 -7.99 27.05
C MET A 108 4.35 -7.73 28.40
N THR A 109 3.40 -6.82 28.44
CA THR A 109 2.56 -6.52 29.60
C THR A 109 1.57 -7.66 29.87
N GLN A 110 1.04 -7.74 31.09
CA GLN A 110 0.19 -8.88 31.54
C GLN A 110 -1.13 -9.00 30.76
N ASN A 111 -1.62 -7.91 30.19
CA ASN A 111 -2.83 -7.89 29.36
C ASN A 111 -2.60 -8.43 27.94
N VAL A 112 -1.36 -8.73 27.53
CA VAL A 112 -1.03 -9.25 26.20
C VAL A 112 -0.90 -10.76 26.23
N HIS A 113 -1.72 -11.43 25.43
CA HIS A 113 -1.61 -12.85 25.16
C HIS A 113 -1.11 -13.10 23.74
N VAL A 114 0.09 -13.64 23.62
CA VAL A 114 0.68 -14.05 22.33
C VAL A 114 0.42 -15.54 22.12
N PHE A 115 -0.31 -15.90 21.07
CA PHE A 115 -0.57 -17.29 20.73
C PHE A 115 0.72 -18.01 20.29
N PRO A 116 0.89 -19.29 20.69
CA PRO A 116 2.12 -20.03 20.43
C PRO A 116 2.35 -20.35 18.94
N LYS A 117 3.63 -20.57 18.58
CA LYS A 117 4.05 -20.99 17.24
C LYS A 117 3.82 -22.48 16.94
N ALA A 118 3.85 -23.33 17.98
CA ALA A 118 3.85 -24.78 17.82
C ALA A 118 2.51 -25.35 17.33
N ALA A 119 1.40 -24.90 17.92
CA ALA A 119 0.05 -25.35 17.58
C ALA A 119 -0.96 -24.24 17.86
N ALA A 120 -2.12 -24.29 17.23
CA ALA A 120 -3.22 -23.42 17.57
C ALA A 120 -3.74 -23.73 19.00
N THR A 121 -4.00 -22.68 19.77
CA THR A 121 -4.53 -22.77 21.13
C THR A 121 -5.71 -21.84 21.31
N SER A 122 -6.45 -22.02 22.39
CA SER A 122 -7.63 -21.24 22.74
C SER A 122 -7.40 -20.43 24.00
N ARG A 123 -7.94 -19.21 24.03
CA ARG A 123 -7.98 -18.34 25.21
C ARG A 123 -9.42 -17.89 25.44
N SER A 124 -9.98 -18.23 26.62
CA SER A 124 -11.33 -17.78 27.02
C SER A 124 -11.27 -16.43 27.73
N LEU A 125 -12.27 -15.60 27.44
CA LEU A 125 -12.61 -14.36 28.14
C LEU A 125 -13.99 -14.60 28.76
N ASP A 126 -14.00 -15.15 29.98
CA ASP A 126 -15.21 -15.72 30.61
C ASP A 126 -16.26 -14.63 30.95
N ASP A 127 -15.80 -13.41 31.23
CA ASP A 127 -16.66 -12.26 31.56
C ASP A 127 -17.56 -11.81 30.40
N VAL A 128 -17.14 -12.07 29.16
CA VAL A 128 -17.91 -11.76 27.94
C VAL A 128 -18.31 -13.01 27.15
N ALA A 129 -17.98 -14.20 27.68
CA ALA A 129 -18.23 -15.50 27.04
C ALA A 129 -17.70 -15.58 25.60
N VAL A 130 -16.43 -15.21 25.39
CA VAL A 130 -15.70 -15.29 24.12
C VAL A 130 -14.58 -16.31 24.23
N THR A 131 -14.37 -17.10 23.20
CA THR A 131 -13.17 -17.93 23.04
C THR A 131 -12.43 -17.51 21.78
N VAL A 132 -11.18 -17.07 21.94
CA VAL A 132 -10.30 -16.71 20.83
C VAL A 132 -9.31 -17.83 20.60
N HIS A 133 -9.18 -18.23 19.33
CA HIS A 133 -8.27 -19.27 18.88
C HIS A 133 -7.21 -18.66 17.98
N GLY A 134 -5.94 -19.02 18.17
CA GLY A 134 -4.85 -18.43 17.40
C GLY A 134 -3.61 -19.30 17.33
N ARG A 135 -2.81 -19.07 16.32
CA ARG A 135 -1.49 -19.65 16.12
C ARG A 135 -0.56 -18.66 15.45
N SER A 136 0.60 -18.41 16.06
CA SER A 136 1.66 -17.60 15.46
C SER A 136 2.45 -18.39 14.41
N TYR A 137 3.03 -17.67 13.44
CA TYR A 137 3.92 -18.28 12.44
C TYR A 137 5.19 -18.84 13.07
N PRO A 138 5.53 -20.10 12.78
CA PRO A 138 6.79 -20.70 13.24
C PRO A 138 8.00 -20.25 12.40
N ARG A 139 7.76 -19.92 11.11
CA ARG A 139 8.76 -19.49 10.11
C ARG A 139 8.10 -18.61 9.04
N TRP A 140 8.90 -17.81 8.34
CA TRP A 140 8.42 -16.81 7.38
C TRP A 140 7.77 -17.40 6.11
N ASP A 141 8.24 -18.58 5.67
CA ASP A 141 7.88 -19.24 4.40
C ASP A 141 6.84 -20.37 4.60
N LEU A 142 5.91 -20.18 5.53
CA LEU A 142 4.90 -21.18 5.86
C LEU A 142 3.95 -21.41 4.67
N SER A 143 4.06 -22.56 4.02
CA SER A 143 3.24 -22.94 2.85
C SER A 143 2.11 -23.92 3.20
N GLU A 144 2.09 -24.43 4.44
CA GLU A 144 1.06 -25.35 4.92
C GLU A 144 -0.20 -24.61 5.32
N ASP A 145 -1.34 -25.23 5.07
CA ASP A 145 -2.64 -24.78 5.57
C ASP A 145 -2.76 -25.08 7.07
N ILE A 146 -2.51 -24.04 7.88
CA ILE A 146 -2.59 -24.16 9.35
C ILE A 146 -4.00 -23.96 9.90
N ALA A 147 -4.96 -23.48 9.09
CA ALA A 147 -6.33 -23.30 9.54
C ALA A 147 -7.01 -24.63 9.90
N ARG A 148 -6.58 -25.74 9.27
CA ARG A 148 -7.09 -27.10 9.55
C ARG A 148 -6.84 -27.56 10.97
N ASP A 149 -5.78 -27.06 11.59
CA ASP A 149 -5.32 -27.52 12.92
C ASP A 149 -5.88 -26.64 14.04
N TYR A 150 -6.79 -25.71 13.72
CA TYR A 150 -7.45 -24.91 14.76
C TYR A 150 -8.40 -25.76 15.59
N PRO A 151 -8.51 -25.50 16.90
CA PRO A 151 -9.41 -26.24 17.80
C PRO A 151 -10.88 -26.16 17.32
N PRO A 152 -11.72 -27.14 17.66
CA PRO A 152 -13.16 -27.04 17.40
C PRO A 152 -13.76 -25.87 18.22
N ALA A 153 -14.89 -25.33 17.74
CA ALA A 153 -15.61 -24.27 18.42
C ALA A 153 -15.98 -24.67 19.86
N THR A 154 -15.81 -23.76 20.80
CA THR A 154 -16.18 -23.93 22.21
C THR A 154 -17.67 -23.64 22.36
N ALA A 155 -18.42 -24.63 22.83
CA ALA A 155 -19.86 -24.48 22.99
C ALA A 155 -20.25 -23.40 24.01
N GLY A 156 -21.23 -22.59 23.70
CA GLY A 156 -21.75 -21.54 24.59
C GLY A 156 -20.96 -20.24 24.61
N THR A 157 -19.96 -20.09 23.75
CA THR A 157 -19.17 -18.86 23.59
C THR A 157 -19.20 -18.37 22.16
N LEU A 158 -18.97 -17.08 21.95
CA LEU A 158 -18.63 -16.52 20.64
C LEU A 158 -17.20 -16.97 20.30
N ASN A 159 -17.02 -17.66 19.18
CA ASN A 159 -15.75 -18.22 18.76
C ASN A 159 -15.09 -17.33 17.69
N ILE A 160 -13.84 -16.90 17.95
CA ILE A 160 -13.07 -16.05 17.07
C ILE A 160 -11.76 -16.75 16.70
N GLY A 161 -11.50 -16.93 15.41
CA GLY A 161 -10.20 -17.38 14.91
C GLY A 161 -9.32 -16.19 14.52
N VAL A 162 -8.08 -16.13 15.00
CA VAL A 162 -7.08 -15.14 14.59
C VAL A 162 -6.04 -15.84 13.73
N LEU A 163 -5.95 -15.49 12.45
CA LEU A 163 -5.16 -16.21 11.47
C LEU A 163 -4.45 -15.26 10.50
N HIS A 164 -3.14 -15.42 10.33
CA HIS A 164 -2.37 -14.69 9.33
C HIS A 164 -2.23 -15.59 8.09
N THR A 165 -2.83 -15.23 6.94
CA THR A 165 -3.05 -16.16 5.82
C THR A 165 -3.24 -15.44 4.49
N ALA A 166 -2.87 -16.07 3.39
CA ALA A 166 -3.31 -15.73 2.05
C ALA A 166 -4.57 -16.55 1.70
N CYS A 167 -5.75 -16.10 2.16
CA CYS A 167 -7.01 -16.77 1.86
C CYS A 167 -7.39 -16.58 0.39
N ALA A 168 -7.89 -17.64 -0.26
CA ALA A 168 -8.33 -17.57 -1.65
C ALA A 168 -9.43 -16.50 -1.83
N GLY A 169 -9.36 -15.73 -2.93
CA GLY A 169 -10.30 -14.64 -3.19
C GLY A 169 -9.89 -13.29 -2.57
N SER A 170 -8.78 -13.22 -1.83
CA SER A 170 -8.17 -11.93 -1.48
C SER A 170 -7.40 -11.37 -2.68
N GLU A 171 -7.51 -10.05 -2.89
CA GLU A 171 -6.77 -9.35 -3.94
C GLU A 171 -5.38 -8.93 -3.44
N GLY A 172 -4.38 -8.90 -4.34
CA GLY A 172 -3.04 -8.37 -4.07
C GLY A 172 -1.89 -9.28 -4.54
N ASP A 173 -0.70 -8.67 -4.68
CA ASP A 173 0.56 -9.31 -5.08
C ASP A 173 1.25 -10.02 -3.88
N HIS A 174 0.49 -10.65 -2.99
CA HIS A 174 1.05 -11.30 -1.81
C HIS A 174 1.47 -12.74 -2.11
N ALA A 175 2.60 -13.16 -1.50
CA ALA A 175 3.03 -14.55 -1.56
C ALA A 175 1.99 -15.44 -0.86
N ARG A 176 1.74 -16.63 -1.40
CA ARG A 176 0.73 -17.57 -0.87
C ARG A 176 1.25 -18.26 0.39
N TYR A 177 1.24 -17.55 1.51
CA TYR A 177 1.60 -18.08 2.82
C TYR A 177 0.37 -18.62 3.55
N ALA A 178 0.53 -19.77 4.22
CA ALA A 178 -0.52 -20.49 4.97
C ALA A 178 -1.89 -20.49 4.24
N PRO A 179 -1.96 -20.96 2.98
CA PRO A 179 -3.15 -20.80 2.15
C PRO A 179 -4.37 -21.54 2.73
N CYS A 180 -5.53 -20.90 2.68
CA CYS A 180 -6.83 -21.50 3.02
C CYS A 180 -7.92 -21.01 2.06
N THR A 181 -9.15 -21.43 2.24
CA THR A 181 -10.31 -20.94 1.48
C THR A 181 -11.40 -20.40 2.40
N PRO A 182 -12.24 -19.44 1.94
CA PRO A 182 -13.36 -18.94 2.74
C PRO A 182 -14.33 -20.04 3.14
N GLU A 183 -14.58 -21.02 2.27
CA GLU A 183 -15.47 -22.14 2.54
C GLU A 183 -14.94 -23.04 3.65
N GLN A 184 -13.62 -23.25 3.69
CA GLN A 184 -12.98 -24.00 4.77
C GLN A 184 -13.16 -23.29 6.11
N LEU A 185 -12.91 -21.97 6.16
CA LEU A 185 -13.06 -21.17 7.36
C LEU A 185 -14.53 -21.12 7.82
N ALA A 186 -15.47 -20.97 6.88
CA ALA A 186 -16.90 -20.95 7.16
C ALA A 186 -17.38 -22.27 7.78
N ASN A 187 -16.85 -23.39 7.28
CA ASN A 187 -17.23 -24.73 7.77
C ASN A 187 -16.56 -25.11 9.10
N HIS A 188 -15.64 -24.31 9.62
CA HIS A 188 -14.96 -24.61 10.89
C HIS A 188 -15.84 -24.40 12.12
N GLY A 189 -16.90 -23.58 11.99
CA GLY A 189 -17.87 -23.36 13.04
C GLY A 189 -17.55 -22.17 13.96
N TYR A 190 -16.65 -21.27 13.57
CA TYR A 190 -16.41 -20.01 14.29
C TYR A 190 -17.35 -18.92 13.79
N ASP A 191 -17.59 -17.91 14.63
CA ASP A 191 -18.47 -16.79 14.34
C ASP A 191 -17.73 -15.65 13.61
N TYR A 192 -16.42 -15.51 13.86
CA TYR A 192 -15.56 -14.49 13.27
C TYR A 192 -14.16 -15.03 12.98
N TRP A 193 -13.63 -14.71 11.81
CA TRP A 193 -12.23 -14.91 11.47
C TRP A 193 -11.52 -13.56 11.30
N ALA A 194 -10.62 -13.26 12.21
CA ALA A 194 -9.73 -12.11 12.17
C ALA A 194 -8.48 -12.46 11.36
N LEU A 195 -8.47 -12.05 10.10
CA LEU A 195 -7.40 -12.36 9.16
C LEU A 195 -6.36 -11.22 9.08
N GLY A 196 -5.09 -11.56 8.86
CA GLY A 196 -3.99 -10.65 8.51
C GLY A 196 -3.22 -11.18 7.30
N HIS A 197 -2.21 -10.42 6.82
CA HIS A 197 -1.35 -10.67 5.66
C HIS A 197 -1.74 -9.87 4.41
N VAL A 198 -3.01 -9.62 4.18
CA VAL A 198 -3.49 -8.87 3.01
C VAL A 198 -3.71 -7.42 3.41
N HIS A 199 -2.95 -6.50 2.79
CA HIS A 199 -2.98 -5.07 3.12
C HIS A 199 -4.19 -4.34 2.55
N GLU A 200 -5.00 -5.02 1.75
CA GLU A 200 -6.28 -4.51 1.26
C GLU A 200 -7.41 -4.99 2.17
N ARG A 201 -8.27 -4.05 2.60
CA ARG A 201 -9.44 -4.39 3.39
C ARG A 201 -10.43 -5.21 2.57
N ALA A 202 -10.86 -6.35 3.10
CA ALA A 202 -11.84 -7.20 2.46
C ALA A 202 -12.74 -7.92 3.49
N ILE A 203 -14.03 -8.03 3.19
CA ILE A 203 -14.97 -8.91 3.87
C ILE A 203 -15.28 -10.06 2.92
N LEU A 204 -14.68 -11.23 3.18
CA LEU A 204 -14.83 -12.41 2.32
C LEU A 204 -16.13 -13.15 2.59
N SER A 205 -16.70 -12.99 3.79
CA SER A 205 -18.01 -13.55 4.19
C SER A 205 -18.58 -12.72 5.34
N GLU A 206 -19.90 -12.61 5.38
CA GLU A 206 -20.62 -11.97 6.49
C GLU A 206 -21.20 -13.02 7.47
N HIS A 207 -21.32 -14.29 7.05
CA HIS A 207 -21.86 -15.37 7.88
C HIS A 207 -21.15 -16.71 7.62
N PRO A 208 -20.17 -17.11 8.47
CA PRO A 208 -19.53 -16.31 9.54
C PRO A 208 -18.75 -15.13 8.96
N HIS A 209 -18.44 -14.14 9.78
CA HIS A 209 -17.60 -13.04 9.33
C HIS A 209 -16.17 -13.50 9.08
N ILE A 210 -15.66 -13.29 7.86
CA ILE A 210 -14.28 -13.59 7.47
C ILE A 210 -13.70 -12.29 6.93
N VAL A 211 -12.78 -11.65 7.67
CA VAL A 211 -12.45 -10.24 7.48
C VAL A 211 -10.95 -10.01 7.46
N TYR A 212 -10.48 -9.27 6.46
CA TYR A 212 -9.19 -8.59 6.46
C TYR A 212 -9.41 -7.11 6.79
N PRO A 213 -8.76 -6.55 7.81
CA PRO A 213 -8.83 -5.10 8.09
C PRO A 213 -8.00 -4.28 7.10
N GLY A 214 -7.05 -4.91 6.41
CA GLY A 214 -5.96 -4.26 5.69
C GLY A 214 -4.83 -3.86 6.65
N ASN A 215 -3.84 -3.15 6.13
CA ASN A 215 -2.78 -2.58 6.96
C ASN A 215 -3.22 -1.30 7.67
N LEU A 216 -2.54 -0.98 8.78
CA LEU A 216 -2.90 0.16 9.63
C LEU A 216 -2.55 1.52 8.98
N GLN A 217 -1.44 1.57 8.23
CA GLN A 217 -0.91 2.72 7.50
C GLN A 217 -0.39 2.27 6.15
N GLY A 218 -0.79 2.93 5.07
CA GLY A 218 -0.23 2.68 3.74
C GLY A 218 1.26 3.01 3.70
N ARG A 219 2.07 2.14 3.10
CA ARG A 219 3.53 2.24 3.05
C ARG A 219 4.06 2.71 1.70
N HIS A 220 3.25 2.59 0.66
CA HIS A 220 3.61 2.98 -0.70
C HIS A 220 2.38 3.23 -1.59
N ALA A 221 2.59 3.81 -2.76
CA ALA A 221 1.53 4.28 -3.66
C ALA A 221 0.63 3.18 -4.27
N ARG A 222 0.85 1.89 -3.99
CA ARG A 222 -0.08 0.80 -4.32
C ARG A 222 -1.05 0.48 -3.19
N GLU A 223 -0.77 0.95 -1.96
CA GLU A 223 -1.63 0.79 -0.79
C GLU A 223 -2.48 2.06 -0.59
N THR A 224 -3.34 2.35 -1.56
CA THR A 224 -4.16 3.57 -1.60
C THR A 224 -5.40 3.51 -0.71
N GLY A 225 -6.04 4.67 -0.52
CA GLY A 225 -7.29 4.78 0.21
C GLY A 225 -7.15 4.74 1.73
N PRO A 226 -8.29 4.73 2.46
CA PRO A 226 -8.29 4.69 3.92
C PRO A 226 -7.71 3.40 4.46
N LYS A 227 -6.78 3.50 5.42
CA LYS A 227 -6.17 2.36 6.12
C LYS A 227 -6.51 2.43 7.60
N GLY A 228 -6.57 1.30 8.29
CA GLY A 228 -6.99 1.30 9.70
C GLY A 228 -7.33 -0.09 10.26
N ALA A 229 -8.42 -0.16 11.02
CA ALA A 229 -8.84 -1.36 11.73
C ALA A 229 -10.36 -1.56 11.66
N MET A 230 -10.83 -2.77 11.99
CA MET A 230 -12.26 -3.03 12.14
C MET A 230 -12.65 -2.84 13.60
N LEU A 231 -13.67 -2.02 13.85
CA LEU A 231 -14.40 -1.95 15.11
C LEU A 231 -15.60 -2.88 15.02
N VAL A 232 -15.67 -3.84 15.91
CA VAL A 232 -16.73 -4.86 15.93
C VAL A 232 -17.54 -4.71 17.20
N ALA A 233 -18.86 -4.57 17.07
CA ALA A 233 -19.79 -4.59 18.18
C ALA A 233 -20.48 -5.95 18.28
N VAL A 234 -20.59 -6.44 19.52
CA VAL A 234 -21.28 -7.68 19.87
C VAL A 234 -22.45 -7.35 20.78
N GLU A 235 -23.66 -7.75 20.39
CA GLU A 235 -24.90 -7.56 21.13
C GLU A 235 -25.61 -8.91 21.28
N ASP A 236 -26.15 -9.17 22.46
CA ASP A 236 -26.82 -10.46 22.76
C ASP A 236 -26.01 -11.71 22.36
N GLY A 237 -24.67 -11.61 22.45
CA GLY A 237 -23.75 -12.71 22.11
C GLY A 237 -23.60 -12.98 20.61
N ARG A 238 -23.95 -12.03 19.73
CA ARG A 238 -23.79 -12.08 18.27
C ARG A 238 -23.11 -10.84 17.77
N ILE A 239 -22.41 -10.97 16.67
CA ILE A 239 -21.82 -9.81 15.98
C ILE A 239 -22.95 -8.98 15.40
N ALA A 240 -23.05 -7.73 15.86
CA ALA A 240 -24.07 -6.77 15.44
C ALA A 240 -23.56 -5.88 14.31
N THR A 241 -22.31 -5.35 14.43
CA THR A 241 -21.69 -4.50 13.41
C THR A 241 -20.22 -4.82 13.22
N VAL A 242 -19.73 -4.64 12.01
CA VAL A 242 -18.31 -4.72 11.62
C VAL A 242 -17.98 -3.47 10.80
N GLU A 243 -17.37 -2.47 11.43
CA GLU A 243 -17.14 -1.16 10.83
C GLU A 243 -15.64 -0.89 10.66
N HIS A 244 -15.24 -0.39 9.50
CA HIS A 244 -13.88 0.09 9.32
C HIS A 244 -13.69 1.48 9.91
N ARG A 245 -12.63 1.66 10.71
CA ARG A 245 -12.19 2.94 11.26
C ARG A 245 -10.87 3.32 10.60
N ALA A 246 -10.87 4.43 9.87
CA ALA A 246 -9.66 4.95 9.25
C ALA A 246 -8.74 5.54 10.33
N LEU A 247 -7.54 4.99 10.45
CA LEU A 247 -6.54 5.35 11.47
C LEU A 247 -5.24 5.85 10.83
N ASP A 248 -5.16 5.79 9.50
CA ASP A 248 -4.04 6.27 8.71
C ASP A 248 -3.78 7.77 8.95
N VAL A 249 -2.51 8.14 8.90
CA VAL A 249 -2.04 9.51 9.15
C VAL A 249 -1.68 10.21 7.85
N VAL A 250 -1.15 9.44 6.90
CA VAL A 250 -0.88 9.88 5.53
C VAL A 250 -1.60 8.96 4.58
N ARG A 251 -2.41 9.53 3.68
CA ARG A 251 -3.17 8.75 2.70
C ARG A 251 -2.46 8.71 1.36
N TRP A 252 -2.19 7.50 0.88
CA TRP A 252 -1.67 7.33 -0.47
C TRP A 252 -2.80 7.41 -1.49
N HIS A 253 -2.56 8.14 -2.57
CA HIS A 253 -3.51 8.26 -3.67
C HIS A 253 -2.80 8.11 -5.03
N ALA A 254 -3.41 7.36 -5.94
CA ALA A 254 -2.96 7.24 -7.33
C ALA A 254 -4.02 7.87 -8.23
N ALA A 255 -3.72 9.05 -8.76
CA ALA A 255 -4.58 9.77 -9.68
C ALA A 255 -4.13 9.59 -11.14
N SER A 256 -5.09 9.58 -12.05
CA SER A 256 -4.86 9.59 -13.49
C SER A 256 -5.64 10.75 -14.11
N PHE A 257 -4.91 11.68 -14.75
CA PHE A 257 -5.48 12.82 -15.46
C PHE A 257 -5.39 12.60 -16.97
N ASP A 258 -6.47 12.84 -17.68
CA ASP A 258 -6.53 12.72 -19.14
C ASP A 258 -6.30 14.08 -19.81
N ALA A 259 -5.19 14.23 -20.52
CA ALA A 259 -4.80 15.47 -21.18
C ALA A 259 -5.35 15.60 -22.62
N CYS A 260 -6.13 14.64 -23.12
CA CYS A 260 -6.62 14.64 -24.52
C CYS A 260 -7.43 15.87 -24.91
N ALA A 261 -8.14 16.48 -23.97
CA ALA A 261 -9.01 17.64 -24.20
C ALA A 261 -8.28 18.98 -24.15
N HIS A 262 -6.97 18.98 -23.88
CA HIS A 262 -6.20 20.20 -23.61
C HIS A 262 -5.10 20.39 -24.63
N ASP A 263 -5.04 21.59 -25.20
CA ASP A 263 -4.00 22.08 -26.11
C ASP A 263 -3.19 23.26 -25.51
N ASP A 264 -3.65 23.81 -24.38
CA ASP A 264 -2.98 24.82 -23.57
C ASP A 264 -2.62 24.28 -22.18
N GLN A 265 -1.38 24.54 -21.74
CA GLN A 265 -0.87 24.05 -20.43
C GLN A 265 -1.58 24.71 -19.25
N THR A 266 -1.95 25.99 -19.34
CA THR A 266 -2.61 26.72 -18.25
C THR A 266 -4.02 26.18 -18.02
N GLU A 267 -4.75 25.91 -19.12
CA GLU A 267 -6.08 25.27 -19.03
C GLU A 267 -5.97 23.85 -18.46
N MET A 268 -5.00 23.06 -18.92
CA MET A 268 -4.72 21.74 -18.40
C MET A 268 -4.42 21.75 -16.90
N LEU A 269 -3.56 22.67 -16.44
CA LEU A 269 -3.22 22.80 -15.01
C LEU A 269 -4.43 23.28 -14.18
N THR A 270 -5.31 24.10 -14.75
CA THR A 270 -6.53 24.53 -14.07
C THR A 270 -7.49 23.37 -13.88
N ALA A 271 -7.72 22.55 -14.91
CA ALA A 271 -8.54 21.35 -14.80
C ALA A 271 -7.94 20.32 -13.83
N LEU A 272 -6.61 20.12 -13.90
CA LEU A 272 -5.89 19.25 -12.98
C LEU A 272 -6.05 19.69 -11.52
N ARG A 273 -6.01 21.00 -11.24
CA ARG A 273 -6.22 21.55 -9.89
C ARG A 273 -7.59 21.16 -9.35
N ASP A 274 -8.63 21.23 -10.15
CA ASP A 274 -10.00 20.91 -9.73
C ASP A 274 -10.13 19.39 -9.42
N ASP A 275 -9.50 18.53 -10.20
CA ASP A 275 -9.44 17.09 -9.93
C ASP A 275 -8.66 16.80 -8.63
N LEU A 276 -7.52 17.48 -8.42
CA LEU A 276 -6.72 17.31 -7.21
C LEU A 276 -7.40 17.85 -5.96
N ALA A 277 -8.24 18.88 -6.08
CA ALA A 277 -9.06 19.36 -4.98
C ALA A 277 -10.07 18.30 -4.52
N GLN A 278 -10.70 17.57 -5.46
CA GLN A 278 -11.59 16.45 -5.12
C GLN A 278 -10.82 15.32 -4.41
N VAL A 279 -9.58 15.03 -4.84
CA VAL A 279 -8.73 14.05 -4.14
C VAL A 279 -8.45 14.48 -2.69
N ALA A 280 -8.11 15.76 -2.48
CA ALA A 280 -7.85 16.30 -1.15
C ALA A 280 -9.10 16.21 -0.25
N ASP A 281 -10.29 16.50 -0.79
CA ASP A 281 -11.56 16.42 -0.05
C ASP A 281 -11.87 14.98 0.41
N THR A 282 -11.48 13.96 -0.37
CA THR A 282 -11.68 12.54 0.01
C THR A 282 -10.71 12.05 1.08
N ALA A 283 -9.71 12.86 1.43
CA ALA A 283 -8.69 12.48 2.40
C ALA A 283 -9.09 12.70 3.87
N ASP A 284 -10.30 13.23 4.14
CA ASP A 284 -10.80 13.53 5.49
C ASP A 284 -9.84 14.41 6.30
N GLY A 285 -9.25 15.42 5.66
CA GLY A 285 -8.27 16.33 6.26
C GLY A 285 -6.86 15.75 6.48
N ARG A 286 -6.60 14.53 6.01
CA ARG A 286 -5.28 13.92 6.10
C ARG A 286 -4.37 14.38 4.98
N PRO A 287 -3.06 14.47 5.23
CA PRO A 287 -2.06 14.65 4.18
C PRO A 287 -2.15 13.56 3.10
N VAL A 288 -1.98 13.95 1.84
CA VAL A 288 -2.00 13.03 0.70
C VAL A 288 -0.61 12.88 0.09
N ALA A 289 -0.15 11.64 -0.03
CA ALA A 289 1.00 11.27 -0.84
C ALA A 289 0.51 10.84 -2.25
N LEU A 290 0.64 11.73 -3.22
CA LEU A 290 0.05 11.59 -4.56
C LEU A 290 1.03 10.99 -5.56
N ARG A 291 0.62 9.92 -6.23
CA ARG A 291 1.18 9.49 -7.51
C ARG A 291 0.27 9.94 -8.63
N LEU A 292 0.75 10.84 -9.49
CA LEU A 292 -0.02 11.39 -10.60
C LEU A 292 0.47 10.81 -11.93
N THR A 293 -0.45 10.28 -12.72
CA THR A 293 -0.22 9.89 -14.12
C THR A 293 -0.97 10.83 -15.03
N ILE A 294 -0.28 11.60 -15.88
CA ILE A 294 -0.88 12.38 -16.95
C ILE A 294 -0.81 11.52 -18.21
N ARG A 295 -1.95 11.25 -18.83
CA ARG A 295 -2.08 10.35 -19.97
C ARG A 295 -2.86 10.96 -21.11
N GLY A 296 -2.85 10.27 -22.25
CA GLY A 296 -3.68 10.60 -23.41
C GLY A 296 -2.91 11.25 -24.54
N ALA A 297 -3.56 11.35 -25.70
CA ALA A 297 -3.00 11.96 -26.90
C ALA A 297 -3.27 13.46 -26.89
N THR A 298 -2.23 14.28 -26.75
CA THR A 298 -2.33 15.74 -26.66
C THR A 298 -1.23 16.45 -27.45
N PRO A 299 -1.51 17.61 -28.06
CA PRO A 299 -0.49 18.46 -28.64
C PRO A 299 0.57 18.94 -27.65
N LEU A 300 0.24 18.97 -26.36
CA LEU A 300 1.16 19.35 -25.30
C LEU A 300 2.27 18.31 -25.02
N HIS A 301 2.16 17.08 -25.57
CA HIS A 301 3.11 15.98 -25.28
C HIS A 301 4.59 16.40 -25.40
N PRO A 302 5.05 17.09 -26.47
CA PRO A 302 6.43 17.53 -26.59
C PRO A 302 6.84 18.46 -25.44
N HIS A 303 6.01 19.47 -25.18
CA HIS A 303 6.26 20.47 -24.15
C HIS A 303 6.33 19.83 -22.75
N LEU A 304 5.36 18.99 -22.39
CA LEU A 304 5.31 18.28 -21.11
C LEU A 304 6.51 17.36 -20.92
N THR A 305 6.97 16.70 -21.98
CA THR A 305 8.09 15.75 -21.94
C THR A 305 9.41 16.50 -21.75
N LEU A 306 9.63 17.58 -22.50
CA LEU A 306 10.85 18.39 -22.43
C LEU A 306 10.95 19.18 -21.12
N ASN A 307 9.84 19.71 -20.63
CA ASN A 307 9.77 20.57 -19.47
C ASN A 307 9.25 19.83 -18.21
N ARG A 308 9.49 18.51 -18.13
CA ARG A 308 8.98 17.66 -17.05
C ARG A 308 9.32 18.18 -15.63
N ALA A 309 10.50 18.78 -15.45
CA ALA A 309 10.91 19.33 -14.17
C ALA A 309 10.04 20.54 -13.79
N ALA A 310 9.84 21.48 -14.70
CA ALA A 310 8.98 22.65 -14.50
C ALA A 310 7.52 22.22 -14.26
N LEU A 311 7.00 21.29 -15.05
CA LEU A 311 5.65 20.72 -14.82
C LEU A 311 5.51 20.12 -13.42
N ARG A 312 6.54 19.45 -12.92
CA ARG A 312 6.54 18.92 -11.56
C ARG A 312 6.44 20.04 -10.53
N GLU A 313 7.20 21.11 -10.68
CA GLU A 313 7.18 22.30 -9.80
C GLU A 313 5.82 23.00 -9.83
N ASP A 314 5.21 23.12 -11.03
CA ASP A 314 3.84 23.64 -11.18
C ASP A 314 2.83 22.81 -10.41
N ILE A 315 2.88 21.48 -10.52
CA ILE A 315 1.96 20.57 -9.82
C ILE A 315 2.20 20.62 -8.31
N GLU A 316 3.45 20.66 -7.84
CA GLU A 316 3.77 20.82 -6.42
C GLU A 316 3.24 22.18 -5.89
N THR A 317 3.30 23.24 -6.70
CA THR A 317 2.70 24.54 -6.38
C THR A 317 1.16 24.45 -6.31
N LEU A 318 0.52 23.75 -7.24
CA LEU A 318 -0.94 23.52 -7.17
C LEU A 318 -1.32 22.79 -5.89
N LEU A 319 -0.62 21.70 -5.55
CA LEU A 319 -0.87 20.95 -4.32
C LEU A 319 -0.74 21.83 -3.07
N ALA A 320 0.25 22.74 -3.04
CA ALA A 320 0.44 23.67 -1.93
C ALA A 320 -0.69 24.72 -1.79
N THR A 321 -1.52 24.92 -2.83
CA THR A 321 -2.70 25.80 -2.76
C THR A 321 -3.96 25.11 -2.22
N LEU A 322 -3.95 23.77 -2.14
CA LEU A 322 -5.06 23.00 -1.58
C LEU A 322 -5.00 23.02 -0.04
N SER A 323 -6.14 22.77 0.59
CA SER A 323 -6.20 22.68 2.05
C SER A 323 -5.52 21.39 2.54
N GLY A 324 -4.52 21.52 3.41
CA GLY A 324 -3.77 20.40 3.97
C GLY A 324 -2.35 20.26 3.40
N ASP A 325 -1.59 19.34 3.97
CA ASP A 325 -0.24 19.03 3.51
C ASP A 325 -0.31 17.91 2.46
N HIS A 326 0.04 18.22 1.22
CA HIS A 326 0.00 17.26 0.12
C HIS A 326 1.35 17.20 -0.58
N TRP A 327 1.77 16.00 -0.98
CA TRP A 327 3.06 15.78 -1.64
C TRP A 327 2.91 15.02 -2.94
N LEU A 328 3.61 15.48 -3.99
CA LEU A 328 3.76 14.73 -5.22
C LEU A 328 4.83 13.63 -5.07
N GLU A 329 4.38 12.41 -4.76
CA GLU A 329 5.30 11.28 -4.64
C GLU A 329 5.96 10.98 -5.99
N LYS A 330 5.17 10.90 -7.06
CA LYS A 330 5.69 10.62 -8.41
C LYS A 330 4.81 11.24 -9.48
N LEU A 331 5.45 11.87 -10.48
CA LEU A 331 4.82 12.25 -11.74
C LEU A 331 5.17 11.21 -12.80
N VAL A 332 4.16 10.65 -13.45
CA VAL A 332 4.30 9.75 -14.59
C VAL A 332 3.68 10.44 -15.82
N LEU A 333 4.45 10.60 -16.88
CA LEU A 333 3.95 11.08 -18.15
C LEU A 333 3.72 9.86 -19.07
N ALA A 334 2.48 9.59 -19.39
CA ALA A 334 2.00 8.56 -20.31
C ALA A 334 1.19 9.19 -21.45
N THR A 335 1.55 10.44 -21.79
CA THR A 335 0.97 11.17 -22.93
C THR A 335 1.62 10.72 -24.24
N THR A 336 0.92 10.90 -25.35
CA THR A 336 1.42 10.69 -26.71
C THR A 336 1.02 11.87 -27.59
N LEU A 337 1.67 12.02 -28.74
CA LEU A 337 1.14 12.93 -29.77
C LEU A 337 -0.17 12.38 -30.34
N PRO A 338 -1.14 13.24 -30.68
CA PRO A 338 -2.29 12.83 -31.49
C PRO A 338 -1.80 12.21 -32.80
N PRO A 339 -2.50 11.19 -33.33
CA PRO A 339 -2.16 10.67 -34.65
C PRO A 339 -2.15 11.81 -35.64
N ALA A 340 -1.04 11.97 -36.36
CA ALA A 340 -0.97 12.96 -37.44
C ALA A 340 -2.11 12.68 -38.42
N ALA A 341 -2.87 13.70 -38.76
CA ALA A 341 -3.73 13.59 -39.96
C ALA A 341 -2.79 13.23 -41.13
N ASP A 342 -3.21 12.30 -42.00
CA ASP A 342 -2.44 11.78 -43.15
C ASP A 342 -2.10 12.87 -44.21
N THR A 343 -1.54 14.00 -43.77
CA THR A 343 -1.09 15.09 -44.64
C THR A 343 0.42 15.06 -44.69
N PHE A 344 0.95 14.75 -45.84
CA PHE A 344 2.36 14.89 -46.15
C PHE A 344 2.79 16.34 -45.88
N ASP A 345 3.61 16.51 -44.82
CA ASP A 345 4.20 17.81 -44.49
C ASP A 345 5.53 17.99 -45.27
N PRO A 346 5.57 18.85 -46.29
CA PRO A 346 6.79 19.11 -47.06
C PRO A 346 7.77 20.03 -46.35
N SER A 347 7.46 20.48 -45.12
CA SER A 347 8.30 21.37 -44.34
C SER A 347 9.64 20.71 -43.94
N ILE A 348 10.57 21.51 -43.45
CA ILE A 348 11.83 21.01 -42.88
C ILE A 348 11.52 20.08 -41.68
N GLY A 349 10.50 20.41 -40.88
CA GLY A 349 10.05 19.61 -39.73
C GLY A 349 9.55 18.22 -40.18
N GLY A 350 8.70 18.13 -41.20
CA GLY A 350 8.20 16.86 -41.74
C GLY A 350 9.32 15.97 -42.31
N ARG A 351 10.30 16.56 -43.00
CA ARG A 351 11.47 15.81 -43.50
C ARG A 351 12.36 15.30 -42.38
N LEU A 352 12.53 16.09 -41.32
CA LEU A 352 13.33 15.69 -40.17
C LEU A 352 12.65 14.61 -39.35
N ALA A 353 11.32 14.68 -39.19
CA ALA A 353 10.53 13.65 -38.57
C ALA A 353 10.62 12.31 -39.33
N ALA A 354 10.49 12.34 -40.66
CA ALA A 354 10.66 11.15 -41.50
C ALA A 354 12.07 10.55 -41.42
N GLU A 355 13.11 11.39 -41.31
CA GLU A 355 14.50 10.93 -41.15
C GLU A 355 14.72 10.29 -39.73
N ILE A 356 14.09 10.82 -38.69
CA ILE A 356 14.10 10.20 -37.37
C ILE A 356 13.45 8.80 -37.42
N ASP A 357 12.29 8.68 -38.12
CA ASP A 357 11.61 7.38 -38.27
C ASP A 357 12.47 6.37 -39.03
N ARG A 358 13.15 6.83 -40.08
CA ARG A 358 14.09 6.02 -40.84
C ARG A 358 15.28 5.52 -39.96
N LEU A 359 15.91 6.43 -39.19
CA LEU A 359 17.04 6.09 -38.31
C LEU A 359 16.62 5.10 -37.21
N VAL A 360 15.43 5.25 -36.67
CA VAL A 360 14.88 4.30 -35.67
C VAL A 360 14.60 2.93 -36.30
N GLY A 361 14.07 2.91 -37.55
CA GLY A 361 13.80 1.66 -38.29
C GLY A 361 15.07 0.94 -38.76
N GLU A 362 16.16 1.68 -39.05
CA GLU A 362 17.45 1.11 -39.50
C GLU A 362 18.37 0.67 -38.34
N GLY A 363 17.99 0.95 -37.12
CA GLY A 363 18.64 0.46 -35.89
C GLY A 363 19.79 1.33 -35.40
N VAL A 364 19.67 1.85 -34.22
CA VAL A 364 20.76 2.47 -33.40
C VAL A 364 21.57 1.37 -32.70
N GLU A 365 21.59 0.15 -33.26
CA GLU A 365 21.98 -1.08 -32.57
C GLU A 365 23.37 -1.07 -31.95
N GLY A 366 24.40 -0.57 -32.64
CA GLY A 366 25.78 -0.70 -32.19
C GLY A 366 26.11 0.09 -30.92
N THR A 367 25.65 1.34 -30.81
CA THR A 367 25.94 2.19 -29.64
C THR A 367 25.06 1.83 -28.44
N LEU A 368 23.81 1.47 -28.68
CA LEU A 368 22.87 1.06 -27.63
C LEU A 368 23.33 -0.24 -26.97
N GLU A 369 23.68 -1.26 -27.75
CA GLU A 369 24.15 -2.55 -27.24
C GLU A 369 25.43 -2.41 -26.42
N ALA A 370 26.38 -1.57 -26.82
CA ALA A 370 27.58 -1.31 -26.05
C ALA A 370 27.24 -0.69 -24.67
N ARG A 371 26.30 0.25 -24.62
CA ARG A 371 25.87 0.87 -23.35
C ARG A 371 25.05 -0.08 -22.48
N LEU A 372 24.18 -0.89 -23.06
CA LEU A 372 23.44 -1.90 -22.33
C LEU A 372 24.36 -2.96 -21.72
N ALA A 373 25.41 -3.35 -22.43
CA ALA A 373 26.44 -4.28 -21.93
C ALA A 373 27.20 -3.68 -20.73
N GLU A 374 27.57 -2.38 -20.78
CA GLU A 374 28.20 -1.70 -19.65
C GLU A 374 27.28 -1.66 -18.41
N ILE A 375 25.99 -1.38 -18.59
CA ILE A 375 24.99 -1.37 -17.51
C ILE A 375 24.82 -2.79 -16.96
N ARG A 376 24.69 -3.80 -17.84
CA ARG A 376 24.55 -5.21 -17.46
C ARG A 376 25.71 -5.70 -16.60
N ALA A 377 26.94 -5.28 -16.91
CA ALA A 377 28.15 -5.64 -16.16
C ALA A 377 28.15 -5.08 -14.71
N LYS A 378 27.38 -4.04 -14.44
CA LYS A 378 27.27 -3.40 -13.10
C LYS A 378 26.08 -3.90 -12.29
N LEU A 379 25.17 -4.66 -12.89
CA LEU A 379 24.01 -5.22 -12.22
C LEU A 379 24.34 -6.59 -11.60
N PRO A 380 23.70 -6.97 -10.47
CA PRO A 380 23.81 -8.32 -9.93
C PRO A 380 23.41 -9.38 -10.96
N ALA A 381 24.07 -10.53 -10.94
CA ALA A 381 23.70 -11.64 -11.83
C ALA A 381 22.30 -12.19 -11.46
N GLY A 382 21.43 -12.39 -12.46
CA GLY A 382 20.11 -13.00 -12.25
C GLY A 382 19.07 -12.59 -13.31
N ALA A 383 17.98 -13.36 -13.37
CA ALA A 383 16.90 -13.19 -14.35
C ALA A 383 16.25 -11.80 -14.33
N HIS A 384 16.21 -11.13 -13.17
CA HIS A 384 15.67 -9.76 -13.07
C HIS A 384 16.53 -8.72 -13.78
N ALA A 385 17.88 -8.88 -13.74
CA ALA A 385 18.77 -7.98 -14.45
C ALA A 385 18.69 -8.20 -15.97
N ASP A 386 18.51 -9.43 -16.42
CA ASP A 386 18.34 -9.75 -17.84
C ASP A 386 17.02 -9.21 -18.38
N ALA A 387 15.91 -9.37 -17.64
CA ALA A 387 14.62 -8.78 -17.97
C ALA A 387 14.66 -7.25 -18.02
N PHE A 388 15.37 -6.62 -17.09
CA PHE A 388 15.56 -5.16 -17.08
C PHE A 388 16.32 -4.66 -18.31
N ILE A 389 17.41 -5.33 -18.70
CA ILE A 389 18.18 -4.99 -19.90
C ILE A 389 17.34 -5.17 -21.17
N GLU A 390 16.54 -6.24 -21.25
CA GLU A 390 15.66 -6.49 -22.40
C GLU A 390 14.57 -5.43 -22.51
N GLN A 391 13.99 -5.01 -21.40
CA GLN A 391 13.06 -3.89 -21.35
C GLN A 391 13.71 -2.58 -21.82
N MET A 392 14.91 -2.25 -21.34
CA MET A 392 15.65 -1.08 -21.81
C MET A 392 15.96 -1.14 -23.31
N ARG A 393 16.28 -2.31 -23.84
CA ARG A 393 16.54 -2.52 -25.26
C ARG A 393 15.32 -2.17 -26.12
N SER A 394 14.13 -2.54 -25.66
CA SER A 394 12.89 -2.22 -26.39
C SER A 394 12.45 -0.75 -26.22
N ASP A 395 12.59 -0.20 -25.01
CA ASP A 395 12.02 1.11 -24.66
C ASP A 395 12.88 2.29 -25.12
N ILE A 396 14.22 2.17 -25.07
CA ILE A 396 15.13 3.30 -25.36
C ILE A 396 14.97 3.84 -26.79
N PRO A 397 14.94 3.02 -27.87
CA PRO A 397 14.79 3.53 -29.22
C PRO A 397 13.48 4.29 -29.41
N THR A 398 12.38 3.75 -28.88
CA THR A 398 11.05 4.37 -28.97
C THR A 398 11.03 5.73 -28.26
N ARG A 399 11.54 5.80 -27.03
CA ARG A 399 11.62 7.06 -26.25
C ARG A 399 12.56 8.08 -26.87
N ALA A 400 13.68 7.64 -27.45
CA ALA A 400 14.60 8.53 -28.16
C ALA A 400 13.94 9.14 -29.41
N ALA A 401 13.18 8.35 -30.15
CA ALA A 401 12.41 8.83 -31.30
C ALA A 401 11.32 9.82 -30.90
N GLU A 402 10.57 9.53 -29.84
CA GLU A 402 9.55 10.44 -29.29
C GLU A 402 10.16 11.77 -28.87
N LEU A 403 11.28 11.74 -28.14
CA LEU A 403 12.00 12.94 -27.71
C LEU A 403 12.51 13.75 -28.91
N ALA A 404 13.10 13.07 -29.90
CA ALA A 404 13.59 13.74 -31.12
C ALA A 404 12.45 14.41 -31.91
N ARG A 405 11.30 13.73 -32.05
CA ARG A 405 10.10 14.33 -32.70
C ARG A 405 9.58 15.52 -31.89
N SER A 406 9.57 15.43 -30.56
CA SER A 406 9.17 16.51 -29.67
C SER A 406 10.03 17.76 -29.86
N LEU A 407 11.35 17.61 -29.92
CA LEU A 407 12.29 18.71 -30.18
C LEU A 407 12.04 19.38 -31.55
N VAL A 408 11.73 18.58 -32.56
CA VAL A 408 11.43 19.10 -33.90
C VAL A 408 10.12 19.89 -33.94
N SER A 409 9.09 19.44 -33.22
CA SER A 409 7.79 20.14 -33.19
C SER A 409 7.87 21.45 -32.40
N GLU A 410 8.62 21.53 -31.30
CA GLU A 410 8.81 22.79 -30.56
C GLU A 410 9.54 23.87 -31.38
N VAL A 411 10.55 23.48 -32.16
CA VAL A 411 11.26 24.43 -33.02
C VAL A 411 10.34 24.98 -34.14
N GLY A 412 9.38 24.18 -34.61
CA GLY A 412 8.39 24.61 -35.58
C GLY A 412 7.41 25.67 -35.07
N HIS A 413 7.00 25.59 -33.80
CA HIS A 413 6.07 26.56 -33.18
C HIS A 413 6.75 27.86 -32.72
N ALA A 414 8.07 27.85 -32.51
CA ALA A 414 8.83 29.05 -32.13
C ALA A 414 9.20 29.94 -33.33
N ALA A 415 8.94 29.48 -34.54
CA ALA A 415 9.31 30.16 -35.80
C ALA A 415 8.10 30.83 -36.52
N ASP A 416 6.88 30.64 -36.06
CA ASP A 416 5.67 31.34 -36.44
C ASP A 416 5.28 32.39 -35.37
#